data_a7d7dadc8526cbe88e9d2c46343ff1dd
#
_entry.id   a7d7dadc8526cbe88e9d2c46343ff1dd
#
_cell.length_a   1.000
_cell.length_b   1.000
_cell.length_c   1.000
_cell.angle_alpha   90.00
_cell.angle_beta   90.00
_cell.angle_gamma   90.00
#
_symmetry.space_group_name_H-M   'P 1'
#
loop_
_entity.id
_entity.type
_entity.pdbx_description
1 polymer ?
#
loop_
_entity_poly.entity_id
_entity_poly.type
_entity_poly.pdbx_seq_one_letter_code
_entity_poly.pdbx_strand_id
1 'polypeptide(L)'
;MGGRFDKNGDKLIINKKRKGGTFWGYQIEIDPTSRAWSGAIYEEAGRGFLHTPGVNETVKSAFKPLEWNHFKVRVKDNHLQSWVNGVMVGNIYDDLTATGYIALQLHGIGKNTSKANKKILWKNMVLKKL
;
A
#
# COMPACT_ATOMS: atom_id res chain seq x y z
N MET A 1 -10.41 18.17 -3.59
CA MET A 1 -10.23 17.34 -4.79
C MET A 1 -8.76 17.06 -4.98
N GLY A 2 -8.31 15.88 -4.64
CA GLY A 2 -6.88 15.49 -4.71
C GLY A 2 -6.64 14.52 -5.86
N GLY A 3 -6.73 14.99 -7.09
CA GLY A 3 -6.22 14.22 -8.21
C GLY A 3 -4.71 14.39 -8.30
N ARG A 4 -3.95 13.32 -8.59
CA ARG A 4 -2.54 13.46 -8.94
C ARG A 4 -2.42 14.14 -10.29
N PHE A 5 -1.47 15.06 -10.35
CA PHE A 5 -1.06 15.73 -11.56
C PHE A 5 0.32 15.23 -11.98
N ASP A 6 0.57 15.16 -13.25
CA ASP A 6 1.91 14.89 -13.77
C ASP A 6 2.85 16.09 -13.53
N LYS A 7 4.10 15.97 -13.99
CA LYS A 7 5.10 17.05 -13.88
C LYS A 7 4.71 18.36 -14.60
N ASN A 8 3.71 18.30 -15.48
CA ASN A 8 3.21 19.45 -16.25
C ASN A 8 1.95 20.06 -15.63
N GLY A 9 1.41 19.46 -14.55
CA GLY A 9 0.19 19.89 -13.90
C GLY A 9 -1.08 19.29 -14.50
N ASP A 10 -0.97 18.31 -15.40
CA ASP A 10 -2.11 17.64 -16.01
C ASP A 10 -2.60 16.50 -15.11
N LYS A 11 -3.93 16.36 -15.00
CA LYS A 11 -4.53 15.26 -14.24
C LYS A 11 -4.15 13.93 -14.87
N LEU A 12 -3.50 13.07 -14.08
CA LEU A 12 -3.15 11.72 -14.54
C LEU A 12 -4.41 10.90 -14.78
N ILE A 13 -4.80 10.79 -16.05
CA ILE A 13 -5.87 9.91 -16.50
C ILE A 13 -5.26 8.54 -16.77
N ILE A 14 -5.61 7.55 -15.96
CA ILE A 14 -5.13 6.19 -16.16
C ILE A 14 -6.04 5.52 -17.19
N ASN A 15 -5.63 5.59 -18.44
CA ASN A 15 -6.26 4.86 -19.54
C ASN A 15 -5.69 3.44 -19.71
N LYS A 16 -5.11 2.83 -18.67
CA LYS A 16 -4.73 1.42 -18.77
C LYS A 16 -5.97 0.57 -18.82
N LYS A 17 -6.23 -0.04 -19.97
CA LYS A 17 -7.20 -1.12 -20.10
C LYS A 17 -6.78 -2.23 -19.13
N ARG A 18 -7.48 -2.36 -18.01
CA ARG A 18 -7.20 -3.40 -17.01
C ARG A 18 -7.57 -4.74 -17.62
N LYS A 19 -6.63 -5.67 -17.57
CA LYS A 19 -6.87 -7.04 -18.04
C LYS A 19 -7.90 -7.69 -17.09
N GLY A 20 -8.91 -8.36 -17.63
CA GLY A 20 -9.90 -9.07 -16.82
C GLY A 20 -9.22 -10.04 -15.84
N GLY A 21 -9.72 -10.12 -14.62
CA GLY A 21 -9.13 -10.93 -13.54
C GLY A 21 -7.97 -10.27 -12.79
N THR A 22 -7.57 -9.03 -13.12
CA THR A 22 -6.54 -8.29 -12.39
C THR A 22 -7.17 -7.59 -11.20
N PHE A 23 -6.66 -7.83 -9.99
CA PHE A 23 -6.96 -7.00 -8.83
C PHE A 23 -6.36 -5.61 -9.02
N TRP A 24 -7.06 -4.60 -8.56
CA TRP A 24 -6.65 -3.21 -8.64
C TRP A 24 -7.20 -2.40 -7.48
N GLY A 25 -6.58 -1.29 -7.20
CA GLY A 25 -6.98 -0.36 -6.15
C GLY A 25 -5.86 -0.06 -5.17
N TYR A 26 -6.21 0.50 -4.04
CA TYR A 26 -5.21 0.89 -3.03
C TYR A 26 -4.63 -0.32 -2.32
N GLN A 27 -3.32 -0.33 -2.19
CA GLN A 27 -2.55 -1.33 -1.48
C GLN A 27 -1.73 -0.64 -0.39
N ILE A 28 -1.71 -1.22 0.78
CA ILE A 28 -0.75 -0.84 1.81
C ILE A 28 0.42 -1.80 1.72
N GLU A 29 1.58 -1.28 1.37
CA GLU A 29 2.79 -2.06 1.11
C GLU A 29 3.30 -2.74 2.38
N ILE A 30 3.75 -3.99 2.26
CA ILE A 30 4.55 -4.70 3.25
C ILE A 30 5.90 -4.99 2.60
N ASP A 31 6.90 -4.20 2.93
CA ASP A 31 8.22 -4.24 2.32
C ASP A 31 9.31 -4.54 3.35
N PRO A 32 9.73 -5.80 3.46
CA PRO A 32 10.79 -6.20 4.40
C PRO A 32 12.21 -5.94 3.88
N THR A 33 12.34 -5.32 2.72
CA THR A 33 13.66 -5.02 2.11
C THR A 33 14.28 -3.77 2.73
N SER A 34 15.54 -3.53 2.39
CA SER A 34 16.28 -2.31 2.81
C SER A 34 15.65 -1.01 2.29
N ARG A 35 14.77 -1.09 1.29
CA ARG A 35 13.98 0.06 0.83
C ARG A 35 13.07 0.60 1.95
N ALA A 36 12.58 -0.30 2.83
CA ALA A 36 11.81 0.00 4.04
C ALA A 36 10.55 0.86 3.78
N TRP A 37 9.75 0.47 2.79
CA TRP A 37 8.53 1.18 2.41
C TRP A 37 7.25 0.55 2.98
N SER A 38 7.37 -0.29 4.02
CA SER A 38 6.19 -0.83 4.71
C SER A 38 5.27 0.29 5.18
N GLY A 39 3.98 0.17 4.90
CA GLY A 39 2.98 1.20 5.17
C GLY A 39 2.79 2.23 4.03
N ALA A 40 3.64 2.24 3.01
CA ALA A 40 3.44 3.06 1.82
C ALA A 40 2.08 2.77 1.16
N ILE A 41 1.52 3.75 0.49
CA ILE A 41 0.27 3.61 -0.26
C ILE A 41 0.59 3.50 -1.75
N TYR A 42 0.20 2.38 -2.32
CA TYR A 42 0.39 2.04 -3.72
C TYR A 42 -0.97 1.85 -4.40
N GLU A 43 -1.09 2.15 -5.68
CA GLU A 43 -2.25 1.77 -6.48
C GLU A 43 -1.89 0.63 -7.41
N GLU A 44 -2.33 -0.58 -7.05
CA GLU A 44 -2.11 -1.80 -7.83
C GLU A 44 -2.81 -1.70 -9.19
N ALA A 45 -2.09 -2.10 -10.24
CA ALA A 45 -2.52 -2.01 -11.63
C ALA A 45 -3.01 -0.61 -12.05
N GLY A 46 -2.47 0.43 -11.42
CA GLY A 46 -2.82 1.83 -11.64
C GLY A 46 -1.62 2.76 -11.69
N ARG A 47 -1.66 3.81 -10.86
CA ARG A 47 -0.67 4.91 -10.85
C ARG A 47 0.65 4.58 -10.15
N GLY A 48 0.76 3.40 -9.49
CA GLY A 48 1.93 3.06 -8.71
C GLY A 48 1.91 3.69 -7.31
N PHE A 49 3.08 4.07 -6.77
CA PHE A 49 3.17 4.66 -5.44
C PHE A 49 2.51 6.04 -5.39
N LEU A 50 1.52 6.16 -4.51
CA LEU A 50 0.82 7.40 -4.21
C LEU A 50 1.47 8.13 -3.04
N HIS A 51 2.06 7.38 -2.11
CA HIS A 51 2.79 7.90 -0.97
C HIS A 51 3.88 6.91 -0.53
N THR A 52 5.05 7.42 -0.17
CA THR A 52 6.17 6.63 0.36
C THR A 52 6.76 7.29 1.60
N PRO A 53 7.47 6.56 2.46
CA PRO A 53 8.18 7.13 3.62
C PRO A 53 9.23 8.18 3.27
N GLY A 54 9.66 8.23 2.00
CA GLY A 54 10.75 9.12 1.58
C GLY A 54 12.05 8.81 2.31
N VAL A 55 12.69 9.84 2.84
CA VAL A 55 13.95 9.75 3.61
C VAL A 55 13.74 9.79 5.12
N ASN A 56 12.52 9.71 5.61
CA ASN A 56 12.22 9.78 7.04
C ASN A 56 12.60 8.47 7.75
N GLU A 57 13.71 8.47 8.43
CA GLU A 57 14.26 7.29 9.09
C GLU A 57 13.38 6.77 10.24
N THR A 58 12.67 7.63 10.96
CA THR A 58 11.72 7.21 12.00
C THR A 58 10.59 6.39 11.38
N VAL A 59 10.05 6.83 10.25
CA VAL A 59 9.00 6.12 9.54
C VAL A 59 9.52 4.81 8.95
N LYS A 60 10.68 4.83 8.31
CA LYS A 60 11.31 3.64 7.72
C LYS A 60 11.64 2.57 8.77
N SER A 61 12.09 2.98 9.95
CA SER A 61 12.42 2.06 11.05
C SER A 61 11.21 1.54 11.83
N ALA A 62 10.02 2.00 11.54
CA ALA A 62 8.79 1.54 12.20
C ALA A 62 8.52 0.05 11.95
N PHE A 63 8.79 -0.44 10.76
CA PHE A 63 8.65 -1.86 10.44
C PHE A 63 9.85 -2.66 10.98
N LYS A 64 9.57 -3.77 11.65
CA LYS A 64 10.58 -4.69 12.22
C LYS A 64 10.60 -5.98 11.41
N PRO A 65 11.60 -6.22 10.55
CA PRO A 65 11.71 -7.46 9.80
C PRO A 65 11.78 -8.68 10.73
N LEU A 66 11.15 -9.77 10.32
CA LEU A 66 11.09 -11.06 11.05
C LEU A 66 10.34 -11.02 12.38
N GLU A 67 9.70 -9.91 12.73
CA GLU A 67 8.87 -9.77 13.90
C GLU A 67 7.40 -9.61 13.53
N TRP A 68 6.51 -9.73 14.53
CA TRP A 68 5.12 -9.33 14.36
C TRP A 68 5.02 -7.81 14.31
N ASN A 69 4.41 -7.30 13.25
CA ASN A 69 4.18 -5.87 13.07
C ASN A 69 2.68 -5.57 13.08
N HIS A 70 2.29 -4.52 13.76
CA HIS A 70 0.91 -4.05 13.77
C HIS A 70 0.70 -3.06 12.64
N PHE A 71 -0.17 -3.41 11.71
CA PHE A 71 -0.64 -2.49 10.67
C PHE A 71 -2.02 -1.97 11.03
N LYS A 72 -2.22 -0.67 10.91
CA LYS A 72 -3.51 -0.02 10.97
C LYS A 72 -3.74 0.75 9.67
N VAL A 73 -4.89 0.54 9.08
CA VAL A 73 -5.36 1.29 7.90
C VAL A 73 -6.68 1.94 8.26
N ARG A 74 -6.84 3.19 7.92
CA ARG A 74 -8.10 3.91 8.04
C ARG A 74 -8.45 4.52 6.71
N VAL A 75 -9.64 4.21 6.24
CA VAL A 75 -10.21 4.83 5.05
C VAL A 75 -11.55 5.42 5.48
N LYS A 76 -11.68 6.71 5.32
CA LYS A 76 -12.94 7.43 5.56
C LYS A 76 -13.14 8.43 4.43
N ASP A 77 -14.24 8.31 3.71
CA ASP A 77 -14.49 9.07 2.49
C ASP A 77 -13.31 8.91 1.51
N ASN A 78 -12.64 9.98 1.15
CA ASN A 78 -11.46 9.97 0.30
C ASN A 78 -10.12 10.08 1.07
N HIS A 79 -10.14 9.95 2.38
CA HIS A 79 -8.97 10.07 3.24
C HIS A 79 -8.40 8.69 3.57
N LEU A 80 -7.22 8.38 3.06
CA LEU A 80 -6.49 7.13 3.30
C LEU A 80 -5.31 7.38 4.23
N GLN A 81 -5.24 6.59 5.28
CA GLN A 81 -4.17 6.68 6.28
C GLN A 81 -3.65 5.29 6.63
N SER A 82 -2.34 5.17 6.83
CA SER A 82 -1.69 3.94 7.27
C SER A 82 -0.72 4.18 8.42
N TRP A 83 -0.63 3.20 9.30
CA TRP A 83 0.34 3.18 10.41
C TRP A 83 1.00 1.81 10.47
N VAL A 84 2.28 1.81 10.84
CA VAL A 84 3.06 0.63 11.17
C VAL A 84 3.58 0.79 12.59
N ASN A 85 3.27 -0.15 13.47
CA ASN A 85 3.66 -0.12 14.89
C ASN A 85 3.38 1.23 15.59
N GLY A 86 2.24 1.84 15.26
CA GLY A 86 1.83 3.13 15.83
C GLY A 86 2.39 4.37 15.12
N VAL A 87 3.38 4.22 14.25
CA VAL A 87 3.96 5.33 13.47
C VAL A 87 3.14 5.54 12.21
N MET A 88 2.68 6.76 11.97
CA MET A 88 1.97 7.11 10.72
C MET A 88 2.94 7.09 9.55
N VAL A 89 2.59 6.32 8.51
CA VAL A 89 3.39 6.21 7.28
C VAL A 89 2.70 6.90 6.12
N GLY A 90 1.46 6.54 5.84
CA GLY A 90 0.69 7.09 4.73
C GLY A 90 -0.41 8.01 5.20
N ASN A 91 -0.58 9.14 4.52
CA ASN A 91 -1.65 10.10 4.78
C ASN A 91 -1.96 10.88 3.50
N ILE A 92 -2.99 10.46 2.78
CA ILE A 92 -3.36 11.06 1.50
C ILE A 92 -4.86 11.24 1.36
N TYR A 93 -5.26 12.12 0.48
CA TYR A 93 -6.63 12.25 -0.01
C TYR A 93 -6.68 11.83 -1.47
N ASP A 94 -7.51 10.85 -1.78
CA ASP A 94 -7.66 10.34 -3.14
C ASP A 94 -9.07 9.75 -3.32
N ASP A 95 -9.76 10.14 -4.38
CA ASP A 95 -11.16 9.80 -4.63
C ASP A 95 -11.36 8.83 -5.80
N LEU A 96 -10.28 8.27 -6.35
CA LEU A 96 -10.39 7.46 -7.57
C LEU A 96 -11.05 6.09 -7.34
N THR A 97 -10.88 5.51 -6.14
CA THR A 97 -11.45 4.20 -5.80
C THR A 97 -12.23 4.31 -4.50
N ALA A 98 -13.55 4.50 -4.62
CA ALA A 98 -14.43 4.75 -3.47
C ALA A 98 -14.90 3.46 -2.77
N THR A 99 -14.96 2.33 -3.48
CA THR A 99 -15.47 1.06 -2.96
C THR A 99 -14.67 -0.11 -3.50
N GLY A 100 -14.65 -1.23 -2.78
CA GLY A 100 -13.94 -2.42 -3.22
C GLY A 100 -13.94 -3.52 -2.17
N TYR A 101 -13.20 -4.56 -2.46
CA TYR A 101 -12.94 -5.67 -1.55
C TYR A 101 -11.69 -5.37 -0.72
N ILE A 102 -11.61 -5.98 0.46
CA ILE A 102 -10.39 -6.01 1.26
C ILE A 102 -9.76 -7.39 1.07
N ALA A 103 -8.48 -7.41 0.74
CA ALA A 103 -7.74 -8.64 0.50
C ALA A 103 -6.34 -8.59 1.11
N LEU A 104 -5.80 -9.77 1.39
CA LEU A 104 -4.38 -9.95 1.70
C LEU A 104 -3.68 -10.43 0.42
N GLN A 105 -2.59 -9.76 0.06
CA GLN A 105 -1.85 -10.09 -1.14
C GLN A 105 -0.56 -10.82 -0.81
N LEU A 106 -0.32 -11.92 -1.51
CA LEU A 106 0.97 -12.58 -1.58
C LEU A 106 1.55 -12.38 -2.97
N HIS A 107 2.69 -11.71 -3.04
CA HIS A 107 3.34 -11.43 -4.31
C HIS A 107 3.97 -12.68 -4.92
N GLY A 108 3.76 -12.90 -6.22
CA GLY A 108 4.43 -13.97 -6.95
C GLY A 108 5.94 -13.79 -7.00
N ILE A 109 6.68 -14.87 -6.91
CA ILE A 109 8.16 -14.87 -6.95
C ILE A 109 8.74 -15.05 -8.37
N GLY A 110 7.88 -15.36 -9.35
CA GLY A 110 8.31 -15.62 -10.72
C GLY A 110 9.37 -16.71 -10.78
N LYS A 111 10.47 -16.46 -11.48
CA LYS A 111 11.62 -17.38 -11.58
C LYS A 111 12.63 -17.26 -10.43
N ASN A 112 12.39 -16.39 -9.46
CA ASN A 112 13.31 -16.17 -8.35
C ASN A 112 13.11 -17.22 -7.24
N THR A 113 13.79 -18.34 -7.37
CA THR A 113 13.71 -19.45 -6.43
C THR A 113 14.31 -19.13 -5.05
N SER A 114 15.13 -18.09 -4.90
CA SER A 114 15.65 -17.67 -3.58
C SER A 114 14.55 -17.20 -2.62
N LYS A 115 13.38 -16.85 -3.16
CA LYS A 115 12.19 -16.49 -2.40
C LYS A 115 11.27 -17.68 -2.13
N ALA A 116 11.57 -18.86 -2.69
CA ALA A 116 10.79 -20.07 -2.41
C ALA A 116 10.81 -20.38 -0.91
N ASN A 117 9.71 -20.92 -0.41
CA ASN A 117 9.53 -21.26 1.02
C ASN A 117 9.52 -20.06 1.99
N LYS A 118 9.57 -18.81 1.51
CA LYS A 118 9.28 -17.65 2.37
C LYS A 118 7.81 -17.63 2.74
N LYS A 119 7.51 -17.29 3.99
CA LYS A 119 6.16 -17.24 4.53
C LYS A 119 5.82 -15.82 4.94
N ILE A 120 4.59 -15.41 4.68
CA ILE A 120 3.98 -14.22 5.27
C ILE A 120 2.83 -14.74 6.15
N LEU A 121 2.75 -14.26 7.37
CA LEU A 121 1.74 -14.67 8.33
C LEU A 121 0.91 -13.45 8.74
N TRP A 122 -0.39 -13.65 8.86
CA TRP A 122 -1.34 -12.64 9.37
C TRP A 122 -2.09 -13.22 10.56
N LYS A 123 -2.38 -12.39 11.55
CA LYS A 123 -3.22 -12.76 12.70
C LYS A 123 -3.99 -11.54 13.22
N ASN A 124 -5.01 -11.80 14.03
CA ASN A 124 -5.78 -10.77 14.75
C ASN A 124 -6.34 -9.67 13.83
N MET A 125 -6.83 -10.08 12.65
CA MET A 125 -7.41 -9.15 11.70
C MET A 125 -8.77 -8.67 12.19
N VAL A 126 -8.96 -7.37 12.26
CA VAL A 126 -10.21 -6.74 12.69
C VAL A 126 -10.63 -5.70 11.64
N LEU A 127 -11.86 -5.80 11.18
CA LEU A 127 -12.50 -4.78 10.36
C LEU A 127 -13.55 -4.04 11.18
N LYS A 128 -13.46 -2.73 11.22
CA LYS A 128 -14.41 -1.86 11.89
C LYS A 128 -15.00 -0.86 10.90
N LYS A 129 -16.33 -0.80 10.82
CA LYS A 129 -17.02 0.25 10.08
C LYS A 129 -16.93 1.56 10.88
N LEU A 130 -16.61 2.65 10.16
CA LEU A 130 -16.51 4.01 10.72
C LEU A 130 -17.81 4.80 10.47
#